data_12a7a673dfa5e981f4a15f0a160f5edf
#
_entry.id   12a7a673dfa5e981f4a15f0a160f5edf
#
_cell.length_a   1.000
_cell.length_b   1.000
_cell.length_c   1.000
_cell.angle_alpha   90.00
_cell.angle_beta   90.00
_cell.angle_gamma   90.00
#
_symmetry.space_group_name_H-M   'P 1'
#
loop_
_entity.id
_entity.type
_entity.pdbx_description
1 polymer ?
#
loop_
_entity_poly.entity_id
_entity_poly.type
_entity_poly.pdbx_seq_one_letter_code
_entity_poly.pdbx_strand_id
1 'polypeptide(L)'
;MRWTRRSLGALAAIAASALAVAMATGTGTVSAGAAGSISFAELWDFTGVGSGPTPYANASILSAEYDINAAGGVLGEHVNNVPIDTKSDPADGVLALDRALAVNHIVAEQGPSTLQAAALVPILQRAKIITLCGCGNPEFDRTTDPYFWRFIPPDPVGGETMALDAQQLHFTRVAAVFGTDTGSQGDLPGVLGGVKAAKLKLVASIGLTPDQSSYRTQVEQLIGSKPQVIFTETDAPTAATFYGELKQLGTLTPVFGTNATLQTPYLKALGAAIGASNLTKDFQVQATAPSPAGSKAAQQAAAAYNNGIRHISSHLPAPVSQWLNNSFVEANYDAVIIAALAMDAAKSTDPSVANAWIGKISAAGAGKTVVYTYPQGLAALKAGKQIQYVGASGPIKFDQWHNSFGDQAMEKVNTSGTVVSVKIFKAKDIQKLG
;
A
#
# COMPACT_ATOMS: atom_id res chain seq x y z
N MET A 1 57.31 -37.02 32.91
CA MET A 1 58.50 -37.33 32.08
C MET A 1 58.58 -36.25 30.94
N ARG A 2 59.69 -35.46 31.00
CA ARG A 2 60.49 -34.78 30.02
C ARG A 2 59.71 -34.14 28.83
N TRP A 3 59.58 -32.79 28.78
CA TRP A 3 60.49 -31.76 28.25
C TRP A 3 60.91 -32.02 26.78
N THR A 4 60.60 -31.12 25.85
CA THR A 4 61.56 -30.13 25.34
C THR A 4 60.90 -29.00 24.54
N ARG A 5 61.31 -27.77 24.85
CA ARG A 5 61.16 -26.52 24.11
C ARG A 5 62.13 -26.47 22.91
N ARG A 6 61.77 -25.69 21.88
CA ARG A 6 62.65 -24.80 21.05
C ARG A 6 61.71 -23.97 20.16
N SER A 7 61.49 -22.74 20.28
CA SER A 7 62.20 -21.43 20.28
C SER A 7 62.89 -21.04 18.95
N LEU A 8 62.68 -19.76 18.57
CA LEU A 8 63.36 -18.85 17.65
C LEU A 8 62.90 -18.97 16.17
N GLY A 9 62.72 -17.93 15.41
CA GLY A 9 62.83 -16.47 15.59
C GLY A 9 62.82 -15.78 14.24
N ALA A 10 62.28 -14.60 14.23
CA ALA A 10 62.63 -13.40 13.46
C ALA A 10 62.88 -13.49 11.94
N LEU A 11 62.29 -12.62 11.13
CA LEU A 11 62.89 -11.36 10.70
C LEU A 11 61.94 -10.62 9.70
N ALA A 12 61.83 -9.35 9.92
CA ALA A 12 61.18 -8.38 9.04
C ALA A 12 61.95 -8.19 7.76
N ALA A 13 61.25 -7.95 6.65
CA ALA A 13 61.83 -7.34 5.45
C ALA A 13 60.91 -6.25 4.95
N ILE A 14 61.32 -5.01 5.19
CA ILE A 14 60.82 -3.78 4.57
C ILE A 14 61.38 -3.74 3.16
N ALA A 15 60.53 -3.68 2.13
CA ALA A 15 60.93 -3.32 0.78
C ALA A 15 60.16 -2.07 0.36
N ALA A 16 60.85 -0.94 0.42
CA ALA A 16 60.48 0.31 -0.25
C ALA A 16 60.69 0.14 -1.74
N SER A 17 59.70 0.41 -2.56
CA SER A 17 59.85 0.50 -4.02
C SER A 17 59.35 1.85 -4.51
N ALA A 18 60.21 2.49 -5.23
CA ALA A 18 60.19 3.86 -5.69
C ALA A 18 59.04 4.20 -6.64
N LEU A 19 58.60 5.43 -6.52
CA LEU A 19 57.66 6.15 -7.37
C LEU A 19 58.32 6.40 -8.74
N ALA A 20 57.73 5.89 -9.83
CA ALA A 20 58.01 6.34 -11.17
C ALA A 20 56.80 7.16 -11.67
N VAL A 21 56.99 8.46 -11.75
CA VAL A 21 56.03 9.39 -12.39
C VAL A 21 56.20 9.26 -13.90
N ALA A 22 55.26 8.65 -14.58
CA ALA A 22 55.12 8.74 -16.02
C ALA A 22 53.98 9.73 -16.32
N MET A 23 54.33 10.94 -16.77
CA MET A 23 53.38 11.85 -17.40
C MET A 23 52.99 11.27 -18.76
N ALA A 24 51.81 10.69 -18.86
CA ALA A 24 51.14 10.40 -20.11
C ALA A 24 50.02 11.41 -20.30
N THR A 25 50.19 12.31 -21.28
CA THR A 25 49.11 13.13 -21.83
C THR A 25 48.14 12.23 -22.55
N GLY A 26 47.15 11.73 -21.81
CA GLY A 26 46.03 10.98 -22.33
C GLY A 26 44.77 11.79 -22.15
N THR A 27 44.05 12.04 -23.23
CA THR A 27 42.69 12.57 -23.23
C THR A 27 41.83 11.76 -22.25
N GLY A 28 41.58 12.31 -21.08
CA GLY A 28 40.79 11.66 -20.04
C GLY A 28 39.34 11.48 -20.52
N THR A 29 38.99 10.24 -20.79
CA THR A 29 37.60 9.82 -20.69
C THR A 29 37.22 10.03 -19.24
N VAL A 30 36.35 11.00 -18.99
CA VAL A 30 35.69 11.14 -17.70
C VAL A 30 35.02 9.79 -17.43
N SER A 31 35.62 9.01 -16.54
CA SER A 31 34.97 7.82 -15.99
C SER A 31 33.68 8.33 -15.33
N ALA A 32 32.52 7.92 -15.84
CA ALA A 32 31.28 8.15 -15.16
C ALA A 32 31.47 7.62 -13.73
N GLY A 33 31.48 8.50 -12.75
CA GLY A 33 31.56 8.11 -11.36
C GLY A 33 30.48 7.05 -11.10
N ALA A 34 30.78 6.08 -10.25
CA ALA A 34 29.78 5.11 -9.84
C ALA A 34 28.53 5.88 -9.46
N ALA A 35 27.41 5.58 -10.13
CA ALA A 35 26.13 6.22 -9.83
C ALA A 35 25.87 6.06 -8.34
N GLY A 36 25.58 7.16 -7.65
CA GLY A 36 25.15 7.13 -6.26
C GLY A 36 23.89 6.29 -6.10
N SER A 37 23.53 5.98 -4.89
CA SER A 37 22.26 5.33 -4.59
C SER A 37 21.53 6.09 -3.50
N ILE A 38 20.20 6.19 -3.64
CA ILE A 38 19.30 6.73 -2.64
C ILE A 38 18.46 5.61 -2.05
N SER A 39 18.07 5.74 -0.79
CA SER A 39 17.28 4.71 -0.12
C SER A 39 15.83 5.15 0.02
N PHE A 40 14.93 4.29 -0.46
CA PHE A 40 13.51 4.31 -0.11
C PHE A 40 13.26 3.21 0.90
N ALA A 41 12.66 3.54 2.04
CA ALA A 41 12.32 2.54 3.03
C ALA A 41 10.98 1.87 2.69
N GLU A 42 10.88 0.59 3.04
CA GLU A 42 9.64 -0.17 3.04
C GLU A 42 9.32 -0.55 4.49
N LEU A 43 8.43 0.20 5.13
CA LEU A 43 8.14 0.10 6.56
C LEU A 43 6.82 -0.63 6.78
N TRP A 44 6.89 -1.96 6.90
CA TRP A 44 5.72 -2.83 6.99
C TRP A 44 5.90 -3.97 7.99
N ASP A 45 4.80 -4.69 8.25
CA ASP A 45 4.76 -5.86 9.12
C ASP A 45 5.20 -7.11 8.34
N PHE A 46 6.52 -7.28 8.10
CA PHE A 46 7.01 -8.46 7.38
C PHE A 46 6.77 -9.74 8.15
N THR A 47 6.71 -9.65 9.48
CA THR A 47 6.37 -10.75 10.39
C THR A 47 5.30 -10.32 11.39
N GLY A 48 4.69 -11.29 12.07
CA GLY A 48 3.64 -11.06 13.07
C GLY A 48 2.22 -11.13 12.50
N VAL A 49 1.25 -10.75 13.33
CA VAL A 49 -0.19 -10.90 13.05
C VAL A 49 -0.70 -9.98 11.93
N GLY A 50 -0.04 -8.84 11.71
CA GLY A 50 -0.36 -7.86 10.67
C GLY A 50 0.32 -8.12 9.32
N SER A 51 1.03 -9.23 9.13
CA SER A 51 1.87 -9.47 7.94
C SER A 51 1.08 -9.75 6.65
N GLY A 52 -0.22 -9.92 6.71
CA GLY A 52 -1.05 -10.23 5.54
C GLY A 52 -0.93 -9.25 4.37
N PRO A 53 -1.00 -7.92 4.58
CA PRO A 53 -0.85 -6.91 3.53
C PRO A 53 0.56 -6.70 3.00
N THR A 54 1.60 -7.09 3.74
CA THR A 54 3.00 -6.81 3.40
C THR A 54 3.42 -7.29 2.01
N PRO A 55 3.04 -8.48 1.51
CA PRO A 55 3.41 -8.89 0.16
C PRO A 55 2.87 -7.95 -0.93
N TYR A 56 1.74 -7.27 -0.69
CA TYR A 56 1.17 -6.28 -1.62
C TYR A 56 1.98 -4.99 -1.62
N ALA A 57 2.42 -4.55 -0.45
CA ALA A 57 3.32 -3.40 -0.29
C ALA A 57 4.67 -3.69 -0.96
N ASN A 58 5.26 -4.84 -0.69
CA ASN A 58 6.52 -5.29 -1.30
C ASN A 58 6.42 -5.36 -2.82
N ALA A 59 5.32 -5.90 -3.37
CA ALA A 59 5.08 -5.91 -4.82
C ALA A 59 5.07 -4.49 -5.40
N SER A 60 4.48 -3.51 -4.71
CA SER A 60 4.40 -2.13 -5.19
C SER A 60 5.75 -1.44 -5.22
N ILE A 61 6.51 -1.49 -4.13
CA ILE A 61 7.80 -0.77 -4.07
C ILE A 61 8.84 -1.40 -5.01
N LEU A 62 8.94 -2.73 -5.05
CA LEU A 62 9.92 -3.40 -5.93
C LEU A 62 9.61 -3.19 -7.42
N SER A 63 8.34 -3.18 -7.82
CA SER A 63 7.97 -2.91 -9.21
C SER A 63 8.23 -1.46 -9.60
N ALA A 64 7.97 -0.50 -8.70
CA ALA A 64 8.28 0.91 -8.93
C ALA A 64 9.80 1.15 -8.99
N GLU A 65 10.55 0.56 -8.07
CA GLU A 65 12.03 0.60 -8.06
C GLU A 65 12.61 0.06 -9.37
N TYR A 66 12.08 -1.07 -9.86
CA TYR A 66 12.49 -1.62 -11.14
C TYR A 66 12.29 -0.61 -12.27
N ASP A 67 11.12 0.01 -12.40
CA ASP A 67 10.80 0.96 -13.47
C ASP A 67 11.65 2.24 -13.38
N ILE A 68 11.87 2.73 -12.16
CA ILE A 68 12.73 3.91 -11.90
C ILE A 68 14.18 3.60 -12.32
N ASN A 69 14.72 2.49 -11.86
CA ASN A 69 16.11 2.11 -12.11
C ASN A 69 16.36 1.75 -13.59
N ALA A 70 15.40 1.10 -14.25
CA ALA A 70 15.45 0.83 -15.68
C ALA A 70 15.46 2.10 -16.54
N ALA A 71 14.91 3.21 -16.04
CA ALA A 71 14.94 4.52 -16.70
C ALA A 71 16.18 5.36 -16.36
N GLY A 72 17.08 4.85 -15.53
CA GLY A 72 18.33 5.50 -15.12
C GLY A 72 18.32 6.13 -13.74
N GLY A 73 17.34 5.76 -12.91
CA GLY A 73 17.23 6.22 -11.52
C GLY A 73 16.73 7.66 -11.37
N VAL A 74 16.69 8.13 -10.13
CA VAL A 74 16.33 9.50 -9.75
C VAL A 74 17.56 10.39 -9.83
N LEU A 75 17.54 11.43 -10.64
CA LEU A 75 18.68 12.32 -10.90
C LEU A 75 19.96 11.57 -11.31
N GLY A 76 19.82 10.35 -11.85
CA GLY A 76 20.95 9.49 -12.24
C GLY A 76 21.45 8.55 -11.13
N GLU A 77 20.83 8.56 -9.96
CA GLU A 77 21.13 7.67 -8.85
C GLU A 77 20.13 6.52 -8.77
N HIS A 78 20.62 5.31 -8.51
CA HIS A 78 19.74 4.15 -8.32
C HIS A 78 18.93 4.28 -7.01
N VAL A 79 17.68 3.88 -7.06
CA VAL A 79 16.85 3.70 -5.87
C VAL A 79 17.09 2.29 -5.31
N ASN A 80 17.31 2.20 -4.01
CA ASN A 80 17.41 0.94 -3.27
C ASN A 80 16.30 0.83 -2.25
N ASN A 81 15.59 -0.28 -2.24
CA ASN A 81 14.63 -0.61 -1.19
C ASN A 81 15.35 -0.99 0.11
N VAL A 82 14.91 -0.44 1.23
CA VAL A 82 15.35 -0.77 2.60
C VAL A 82 14.17 -1.33 3.36
N PRO A 83 13.98 -2.66 3.41
CA PRO A 83 12.88 -3.25 4.15
C PRO A 83 13.10 -3.12 5.66
N ILE A 84 12.07 -2.68 6.38
CA ILE A 84 12.06 -2.47 7.83
C ILE A 84 10.88 -3.24 8.42
N ASP A 85 11.16 -4.35 9.10
CA ASP A 85 10.15 -5.19 9.73
C ASP A 85 9.73 -4.61 11.08
N THR A 86 8.48 -4.22 11.20
CA THR A 86 7.86 -3.75 12.45
C THR A 86 7.40 -4.88 13.35
N LYS A 87 7.37 -6.12 12.84
CA LYS A 87 6.91 -7.34 13.52
C LYS A 87 5.47 -7.25 14.06
N SER A 88 4.66 -6.38 13.49
CA SER A 88 3.30 -6.08 13.95
C SER A 88 3.24 -5.53 15.39
N ASP A 89 4.35 -4.95 15.88
CA ASP A 89 4.45 -4.34 17.20
C ASP A 89 4.99 -2.90 17.10
N PRO A 90 4.28 -1.89 17.63
CA PRO A 90 4.73 -0.49 17.56
C PRO A 90 6.09 -0.23 18.21
N ALA A 91 6.42 -0.90 19.31
CA ALA A 91 7.69 -0.70 20.00
C ALA A 91 8.86 -1.32 19.20
N ASP A 92 8.67 -2.52 18.64
CA ASP A 92 9.64 -3.14 17.73
C ASP A 92 9.80 -2.28 16.46
N GLY A 93 8.71 -1.74 15.92
CA GLY A 93 8.71 -0.83 14.77
C GLY A 93 9.53 0.44 15.02
N VAL A 94 9.37 1.09 16.18
CA VAL A 94 10.19 2.26 16.58
C VAL A 94 11.67 1.91 16.61
N LEU A 95 12.04 0.79 17.25
CA LEU A 95 13.44 0.36 17.33
C LEU A 95 14.02 0.02 15.95
N ALA A 96 13.23 -0.60 15.07
CA ALA A 96 13.65 -0.95 13.72
C ALA A 96 13.86 0.30 12.86
N LEU A 97 12.92 1.25 12.92
CA LEU A 97 12.99 2.51 12.19
C LEU A 97 14.19 3.36 12.65
N ASP A 98 14.40 3.52 13.96
CA ASP A 98 15.53 4.29 14.51
C ASP A 98 16.86 3.72 14.04
N ARG A 99 17.01 2.38 14.04
CA ARG A 99 18.21 1.72 13.51
C ARG A 99 18.40 1.96 12.04
N ALA A 100 17.33 1.85 11.24
CA ALA A 100 17.41 2.07 9.80
C ALA A 100 17.80 3.51 9.46
N LEU A 101 17.22 4.50 10.13
CA LEU A 101 17.55 5.92 9.98
C LEU A 101 18.99 6.25 10.38
N ALA A 102 19.55 5.52 11.35
CA ALA A 102 20.93 5.72 11.81
C ALA A 102 22.00 5.25 10.81
N VAL A 103 21.68 4.29 9.93
CA VAL A 103 22.64 3.64 9.04
C VAL A 103 22.37 3.84 7.54
N ASN A 104 21.15 4.26 7.18
CA ASN A 104 20.76 4.49 5.80
C ASN A 104 20.37 5.95 5.57
N HIS A 105 20.72 6.49 4.41
CA HIS A 105 20.21 7.80 3.98
C HIS A 105 18.84 7.63 3.32
N ILE A 106 17.80 7.47 4.15
CA ILE A 106 16.41 7.30 3.69
C ILE A 106 15.85 8.67 3.32
N VAL A 107 15.33 8.81 2.10
CA VAL A 107 14.74 10.07 1.59
C VAL A 107 13.21 10.00 1.45
N ALA A 108 12.68 8.80 1.24
CA ALA A 108 11.25 8.54 1.22
C ALA A 108 10.98 7.17 1.84
N GLU A 109 9.76 6.95 2.26
CA GLU A 109 9.33 5.73 2.91
C GLU A 109 7.93 5.36 2.40
N GLN A 110 7.72 4.09 2.07
CA GLN A 110 6.45 3.51 1.70
C GLN A 110 5.91 2.68 2.89
N GLY A 111 4.82 3.17 3.45
CA GLY A 111 4.22 2.74 4.70
C GLY A 111 3.95 3.95 5.63
N PRO A 112 3.88 3.75 6.94
CA PRO A 112 3.71 2.48 7.62
C PRO A 112 2.31 1.89 7.41
N SER A 113 2.10 0.64 7.87
CA SER A 113 0.77 0.04 7.96
C SER A 113 -0.10 0.73 9.02
N THR A 114 -1.42 0.53 8.95
CA THR A 114 -2.38 1.06 9.94
C THR A 114 -1.98 0.73 11.38
N LEU A 115 -1.47 -0.49 11.63
CA LEU A 115 -1.08 -0.93 12.99
C LEU A 115 0.03 -0.09 13.60
N GLN A 116 0.92 0.46 12.78
CA GLN A 116 2.16 1.11 13.21
C GLN A 116 2.14 2.63 13.04
N ALA A 117 1.20 3.14 12.25
CA ALA A 117 1.20 4.54 11.80
C ALA A 117 1.26 5.55 12.96
N ALA A 118 0.45 5.36 14.01
CA ALA A 118 0.41 6.26 15.17
C ALA A 118 1.77 6.39 15.87
N ALA A 119 2.56 5.31 15.93
CA ALA A 119 3.87 5.32 16.57
C ALA A 119 4.98 5.85 15.64
N LEU A 120 4.92 5.54 14.35
CA LEU A 120 6.04 5.74 13.42
C LEU A 120 5.96 7.04 12.64
N VAL A 121 4.78 7.52 12.26
CA VAL A 121 4.61 8.79 11.53
C VAL A 121 5.26 9.97 12.26
N PRO A 122 5.11 10.17 13.58
CA PRO A 122 5.79 11.27 14.27
C PRO A 122 7.33 11.21 14.19
N ILE A 123 7.92 10.02 14.09
CA ILE A 123 9.37 9.85 13.95
C ILE A 123 9.79 10.25 12.53
N LEU A 124 9.08 9.76 11.50
CA LEU A 124 9.32 10.08 10.10
C LEU A 124 9.21 11.59 9.84
N GLN A 125 8.20 12.24 10.43
CA GLN A 125 8.01 13.70 10.31
C GLN A 125 9.17 14.48 10.93
N ARG A 126 9.63 14.11 12.14
CA ARG A 126 10.82 14.73 12.76
C ARG A 126 12.09 14.53 11.95
N ALA A 127 12.24 13.36 11.35
CA ALA A 127 13.35 13.03 10.45
C ALA A 127 13.21 13.69 9.06
N LYS A 128 12.06 14.33 8.76
CA LYS A 128 11.72 14.94 7.47
C LYS A 128 11.74 13.94 6.31
N ILE A 129 11.29 12.74 6.54
CA ILE A 129 11.18 11.69 5.51
C ILE A 129 9.83 11.85 4.79
N ILE A 130 9.83 11.83 3.45
CA ILE A 130 8.60 11.78 2.66
C ILE A 130 7.91 10.45 2.97
N THR A 131 6.77 10.52 3.66
CA THR A 131 6.02 9.37 4.13
C THR A 131 4.86 9.10 3.17
N LEU A 132 4.94 7.99 2.44
CA LEU A 132 3.92 7.54 1.49
C LEU A 132 3.01 6.52 2.19
N CYS A 133 2.11 7.04 3.03
CA CYS A 133 1.35 6.20 3.95
C CYS A 133 0.43 5.21 3.25
N GLY A 134 0.60 3.91 3.57
CA GLY A 134 -0.31 2.81 3.26
C GLY A 134 -1.33 2.55 4.37
N CYS A 135 -1.64 3.58 5.19
CA CYS A 135 -2.51 3.49 6.37
C CYS A 135 -3.82 4.26 6.17
N GLY A 136 -4.91 3.73 6.71
CA GLY A 136 -6.23 4.33 6.62
C GLY A 136 -6.67 5.10 7.87
N ASN A 137 -5.88 5.09 8.94
CA ASN A 137 -6.22 5.60 10.28
C ASN A 137 -6.92 6.96 10.28
N PRO A 138 -8.08 7.11 10.95
CA PRO A 138 -8.84 8.36 11.02
C PRO A 138 -8.08 9.52 11.67
N GLU A 139 -7.12 9.25 12.55
CA GLU A 139 -6.30 10.29 13.21
C GLU A 139 -5.47 11.13 12.22
N PHE A 140 -5.19 10.58 11.03
CA PHE A 140 -4.45 11.30 9.97
C PHE A 140 -5.36 11.99 8.95
N ASP A 141 -6.70 11.90 9.06
CA ASP A 141 -7.63 12.50 8.10
C ASP A 141 -7.49 14.03 8.02
N ARG A 142 -7.04 14.64 9.12
CA ARG A 142 -6.78 16.09 9.22
C ARG A 142 -5.41 16.38 9.80
N THR A 143 -4.42 15.56 9.48
CA THR A 143 -3.05 15.80 9.94
C THR A 143 -2.48 17.09 9.35
N THR A 144 -1.62 17.73 10.12
CA THR A 144 -0.83 18.89 9.67
C THR A 144 0.64 18.53 9.40
N ASP A 145 0.94 17.24 9.41
CA ASP A 145 2.29 16.72 9.17
C ASP A 145 2.72 16.97 7.72
N PRO A 146 3.71 17.83 7.47
CA PRO A 146 4.00 18.32 6.13
C PRO A 146 4.59 17.26 5.19
N TYR A 147 5.22 16.21 5.73
CA TYR A 147 5.84 15.14 4.93
C TYR A 147 4.95 13.90 4.79
N PHE A 148 3.73 13.93 5.34
CA PHE A 148 2.76 12.85 5.25
C PHE A 148 1.93 12.97 3.98
N TRP A 149 1.82 11.86 3.21
CA TRP A 149 1.01 11.74 2.00
C TRP A 149 0.31 10.40 1.99
N ARG A 150 -1.01 10.40 1.97
CA ARG A 150 -1.81 9.18 1.96
C ARG A 150 -2.30 8.88 0.55
N PHE A 151 -1.88 7.75 0.00
CA PHE A 151 -2.21 7.31 -1.36
C PHE A 151 -3.35 6.31 -1.43
N ILE A 152 -3.72 5.71 -0.32
CA ILE A 152 -4.95 4.93 -0.17
C ILE A 152 -6.05 5.82 0.44
N PRO A 153 -7.34 5.50 0.22
CA PRO A 153 -8.41 6.26 0.87
C PRO A 153 -8.34 6.17 2.39
N PRO A 154 -8.78 7.21 3.12
CA PRO A 154 -9.07 7.11 4.55
C PRO A 154 -10.08 5.99 4.84
N ASP A 155 -9.95 5.28 5.96
CA ASP A 155 -10.85 4.19 6.34
C ASP A 155 -12.34 4.59 6.32
N PRO A 156 -12.76 5.80 6.76
CA PRO A 156 -14.15 6.22 6.67
C PRO A 156 -14.74 6.15 5.25
N VAL A 157 -13.95 6.41 4.22
CA VAL A 157 -14.40 6.40 2.81
C VAL A 157 -14.88 5.01 2.37
N GLY A 158 -14.23 3.97 2.89
CA GLY A 158 -14.66 2.58 2.65
C GLY A 158 -16.05 2.31 3.22
N GLY A 159 -16.27 2.69 4.48
CA GLY A 159 -17.56 2.54 5.16
C GLY A 159 -18.68 3.33 4.48
N GLU A 160 -18.41 4.57 4.09
CA GLU A 160 -19.36 5.43 3.36
C GLU A 160 -19.71 4.82 1.98
N THR A 161 -18.75 4.23 1.29
CA THR A 161 -18.98 3.56 0.00
C THR A 161 -19.91 2.35 0.16
N MET A 162 -19.63 1.49 1.15
CA MET A 162 -20.49 0.33 1.44
C MET A 162 -21.91 0.76 1.83
N ALA A 163 -22.05 1.82 2.63
CA ALA A 163 -23.34 2.34 3.05
C ALA A 163 -24.12 2.93 1.87
N LEU A 164 -23.44 3.64 0.97
CA LEU A 164 -24.06 4.20 -0.24
C LEU A 164 -24.51 3.09 -1.18
N ASP A 165 -23.74 2.02 -1.34
CA ASP A 165 -24.15 0.86 -2.14
C ASP A 165 -25.37 0.15 -1.51
N ALA A 166 -25.33 -0.11 -0.22
CA ALA A 166 -26.47 -0.72 0.50
C ALA A 166 -27.74 0.12 0.35
N GLN A 167 -27.66 1.44 0.46
CA GLN A 167 -28.78 2.36 0.24
C GLN A 167 -29.33 2.26 -1.19
N GLN A 168 -28.47 2.25 -2.19
CA GLN A 168 -28.87 2.13 -3.60
C GLN A 168 -29.43 0.76 -3.96
N LEU A 169 -29.08 -0.28 -3.21
CA LEU A 169 -29.66 -1.63 -3.30
C LEU A 169 -30.93 -1.77 -2.44
N HIS A 170 -31.42 -0.67 -1.87
CA HIS A 170 -32.62 -0.62 -1.01
C HIS A 170 -32.54 -1.47 0.24
N PHE A 171 -31.34 -1.78 0.72
CA PHE A 171 -31.18 -2.33 2.07
C PHE A 171 -31.48 -1.24 3.10
N THR A 172 -32.12 -1.63 4.20
CA THR A 172 -32.49 -0.72 5.28
C THR A 172 -31.94 -1.17 6.64
N ARG A 173 -31.50 -2.44 6.74
CA ARG A 173 -31.06 -3.10 7.99
C ARG A 173 -29.66 -3.66 7.78
N VAL A 174 -28.70 -3.08 8.46
CA VAL A 174 -27.27 -3.44 8.34
C VAL A 174 -26.77 -3.99 9.67
N ALA A 175 -25.97 -5.06 9.62
CA ALA A 175 -25.14 -5.47 10.75
C ALA A 175 -23.68 -5.14 10.46
N ALA A 176 -22.94 -4.69 11.46
CA ALA A 176 -21.48 -4.58 11.44
C ALA A 176 -20.88 -5.79 12.17
N VAL A 177 -19.99 -6.54 11.52
CA VAL A 177 -19.30 -7.70 12.09
C VAL A 177 -17.81 -7.54 11.85
N PHE A 178 -17.06 -7.19 12.89
CA PHE A 178 -15.67 -6.79 12.79
C PHE A 178 -14.78 -7.57 13.75
N GLY A 179 -13.54 -7.82 13.36
CA GLY A 179 -12.53 -8.32 14.26
C GLY A 179 -12.31 -7.35 15.43
N THR A 180 -11.85 -7.87 16.58
CA THR A 180 -11.48 -7.03 17.73
C THR A 180 -10.02 -6.60 17.69
N ASP A 181 -9.30 -6.93 16.63
CA ASP A 181 -7.94 -6.46 16.37
C ASP A 181 -7.92 -4.98 15.94
N THR A 182 -6.76 -4.34 16.04
CA THR A 182 -6.59 -2.90 15.79
C THR A 182 -6.91 -2.52 14.34
N GLY A 183 -6.56 -3.37 13.36
CA GLY A 183 -6.83 -3.12 11.94
C GLY A 183 -8.33 -3.05 11.68
N SER A 184 -9.05 -4.12 12.00
CA SER A 184 -10.51 -4.21 11.83
C SER A 184 -11.25 -3.10 12.60
N GLN A 185 -10.75 -2.71 13.78
CA GLN A 185 -11.35 -1.64 14.58
C GLN A 185 -11.10 -0.24 14.02
N GLY A 186 -10.06 -0.05 13.18
CA GLY A 186 -9.79 1.20 12.47
C GLY A 186 -10.90 1.57 11.49
N ASP A 187 -11.38 0.60 10.71
CA ASP A 187 -12.45 0.79 9.71
C ASP A 187 -13.86 0.96 10.32
N LEU A 188 -14.10 0.37 11.49
CA LEU A 188 -15.44 0.34 12.10
C LEU A 188 -16.08 1.72 12.31
N PRO A 189 -15.39 2.77 12.80
CA PRO A 189 -15.98 4.10 12.93
C PRO A 189 -16.49 4.68 11.61
N GLY A 190 -15.73 4.51 10.53
CA GLY A 190 -16.11 4.94 9.17
C GLY A 190 -17.36 4.21 8.69
N VAL A 191 -17.42 2.89 8.91
CA VAL A 191 -18.60 2.08 8.59
C VAL A 191 -19.84 2.55 9.35
N LEU A 192 -19.71 2.78 10.66
CA LEU A 192 -20.81 3.27 11.48
C LEU A 192 -21.24 4.69 11.08
N GLY A 193 -20.28 5.55 10.74
CA GLY A 193 -20.51 6.89 10.19
C GLY A 193 -21.29 6.84 8.89
N GLY A 194 -20.86 6.02 7.94
CA GLY A 194 -21.53 5.81 6.66
C GLY A 194 -22.96 5.26 6.81
N VAL A 195 -23.16 4.26 7.68
CA VAL A 195 -24.50 3.72 8.00
C VAL A 195 -25.44 4.81 8.50
N LYS A 196 -24.96 5.66 9.42
CA LYS A 196 -25.73 6.80 9.96
C LYS A 196 -26.03 7.83 8.87
N ALA A 197 -25.04 8.22 8.08
CA ALA A 197 -25.17 9.22 7.01
C ALA A 197 -26.14 8.76 5.91
N ALA A 198 -26.08 7.49 5.53
CA ALA A 198 -26.99 6.87 4.56
C ALA A 198 -28.39 6.59 5.15
N LYS A 199 -28.65 6.93 6.44
CA LYS A 199 -29.91 6.69 7.16
C LYS A 199 -30.32 5.22 7.19
N LEU A 200 -29.35 4.31 7.21
CA LEU A 200 -29.57 2.88 7.38
C LEU A 200 -29.75 2.54 8.87
N LYS A 201 -30.49 1.47 9.16
CA LYS A 201 -30.66 1.00 10.53
C LYS A 201 -29.57 -0.01 10.87
N LEU A 202 -28.63 0.35 11.76
CA LEU A 202 -27.73 -0.62 12.38
C LEU A 202 -28.54 -1.52 13.31
N VAL A 203 -28.60 -2.82 12.99
CA VAL A 203 -29.39 -3.80 13.76
C VAL A 203 -28.53 -4.67 14.67
N ALA A 204 -27.22 -4.76 14.41
CA ALA A 204 -26.23 -5.38 15.28
C ALA A 204 -24.84 -4.78 15.02
N SER A 205 -24.03 -4.72 16.06
CA SER A 205 -22.58 -4.50 15.98
C SER A 205 -21.94 -5.61 16.81
N ILE A 206 -21.15 -6.48 16.13
CA ILE A 206 -20.62 -7.73 16.70
C ILE A 206 -19.13 -7.73 16.53
N GLY A 207 -18.39 -7.85 17.64
CA GLY A 207 -16.96 -8.07 17.65
C GLY A 207 -16.62 -9.55 17.61
N LEU A 208 -15.67 -9.93 16.77
CA LEU A 208 -15.13 -11.29 16.68
C LEU A 208 -13.70 -11.29 17.19
N THR A 209 -13.46 -11.95 18.32
CA THR A 209 -12.08 -12.16 18.78
C THR A 209 -11.39 -13.14 17.83
N PRO A 210 -10.21 -12.83 17.29
CA PRO A 210 -9.51 -13.71 16.35
C PRO A 210 -9.28 -15.13 16.88
N ASP A 211 -9.13 -16.09 15.96
CA ASP A 211 -8.69 -17.46 16.21
C ASP A 211 -9.57 -18.29 17.16
N GLN A 212 -10.88 -17.98 17.27
CA GLN A 212 -11.77 -18.85 18.02
C GLN A 212 -12.19 -20.08 17.20
N SER A 213 -12.35 -21.22 17.88
CA SER A 213 -12.79 -22.47 17.25
C SER A 213 -14.28 -22.44 16.85
N SER A 214 -15.07 -21.51 17.39
CA SER A 214 -16.49 -21.33 17.07
C SER A 214 -16.94 -19.92 17.44
N TYR A 215 -17.85 -19.39 16.64
CA TYR A 215 -18.55 -18.09 16.86
C TYR A 215 -20.06 -18.30 16.99
N ARG A 216 -20.50 -19.44 17.45
CA ARG A 216 -21.91 -19.82 17.49
C ARG A 216 -22.80 -18.77 18.19
N THR A 217 -22.34 -18.22 19.29
CA THR A 217 -23.07 -17.17 20.04
C THR A 217 -23.26 -15.92 19.21
N GLN A 218 -22.20 -15.46 18.51
CA GLN A 218 -22.22 -14.28 17.65
C GLN A 218 -23.08 -14.52 16.40
N VAL A 219 -23.05 -15.75 15.86
CA VAL A 219 -23.91 -16.17 14.74
C VAL A 219 -25.37 -16.11 15.15
N GLU A 220 -25.76 -16.64 16.31
CA GLU A 220 -27.13 -16.60 16.83
C GLU A 220 -27.59 -15.18 17.10
N GLN A 221 -26.73 -14.33 17.65
CA GLN A 221 -26.98 -12.89 17.82
C GLN A 221 -27.27 -12.21 16.47
N LEU A 222 -26.45 -12.47 15.45
CA LEU A 222 -26.61 -11.93 14.11
C LEU A 222 -27.95 -12.35 13.50
N ILE A 223 -28.27 -13.65 13.52
CA ILE A 223 -29.54 -14.20 13.02
C ILE A 223 -30.72 -13.54 13.71
N GLY A 224 -30.68 -13.42 15.05
CA GLY A 224 -31.73 -12.76 15.83
C GLY A 224 -31.97 -11.30 15.45
N SER A 225 -30.92 -10.60 14.98
CA SER A 225 -30.99 -9.20 14.55
C SER A 225 -31.60 -9.02 13.14
N LYS A 226 -31.70 -10.06 12.35
CA LYS A 226 -32.30 -10.10 10.99
C LYS A 226 -31.74 -9.00 10.07
N PRO A 227 -30.43 -8.94 9.81
CA PRO A 227 -29.85 -7.99 8.87
C PRO A 227 -30.22 -8.35 7.43
N GLN A 228 -30.21 -7.35 6.53
CA GLN A 228 -30.33 -7.57 5.07
C GLN A 228 -28.96 -7.60 4.40
N VAL A 229 -27.94 -6.99 5.04
CA VAL A 229 -26.55 -6.99 4.60
C VAL A 229 -25.65 -6.91 5.83
N ILE A 230 -24.47 -7.54 5.74
CA ILE A 230 -23.43 -7.52 6.76
C ILE A 230 -22.28 -6.70 6.22
N PHE A 231 -21.80 -5.71 6.96
CA PHE A 231 -20.53 -5.03 6.70
C PHE A 231 -19.46 -5.67 7.58
N THR A 232 -18.29 -5.98 7.02
CA THR A 232 -17.31 -6.80 7.72
C THR A 232 -15.87 -6.44 7.40
N GLU A 233 -15.03 -6.58 8.42
CA GLU A 233 -13.61 -6.81 8.34
C GLU A 233 -13.16 -7.72 9.46
N THR A 234 -12.46 -8.80 9.12
CA THR A 234 -11.85 -9.76 10.05
C THR A 234 -10.65 -10.40 9.38
N ASP A 235 -9.83 -11.11 10.12
CA ASP A 235 -8.82 -11.99 9.53
C ASP A 235 -9.47 -13.20 8.81
N ALA A 236 -8.71 -13.86 7.94
CA ALA A 236 -9.21 -14.94 7.08
C ALA A 236 -9.70 -16.18 7.85
N PRO A 237 -9.01 -16.70 8.89
CA PRO A 237 -9.50 -17.81 9.71
C PRO A 237 -10.82 -17.50 10.44
N THR A 238 -10.90 -16.31 11.04
CA THR A 238 -12.10 -15.82 11.74
C THR A 238 -13.29 -15.74 10.79
N ALA A 239 -13.11 -15.15 9.60
CA ALA A 239 -14.14 -15.09 8.58
C ALA A 239 -14.61 -16.49 8.15
N ALA A 240 -13.67 -17.41 7.88
CA ALA A 240 -14.01 -18.78 7.45
C ALA A 240 -14.84 -19.50 8.50
N THR A 241 -14.50 -19.40 9.77
CA THR A 241 -15.24 -20.04 10.88
C THR A 241 -16.64 -19.41 11.02
N PHE A 242 -16.72 -18.09 11.13
CA PHE A 242 -17.99 -17.37 11.36
C PHE A 242 -18.99 -17.54 10.20
N TYR A 243 -18.57 -17.30 8.97
CA TYR A 243 -19.43 -17.42 7.79
C TYR A 243 -19.72 -18.91 7.44
N GLY A 244 -18.80 -19.82 7.76
CA GLY A 244 -19.03 -21.26 7.67
C GLY A 244 -20.18 -21.72 8.58
N GLU A 245 -20.23 -21.22 9.82
CA GLU A 245 -21.33 -21.51 10.75
C GLU A 245 -22.66 -20.90 10.30
N LEU A 246 -22.67 -19.67 9.74
CA LEU A 246 -23.85 -19.06 9.12
C LEU A 246 -24.38 -19.90 7.97
N LYS A 247 -23.50 -20.41 7.10
CA LYS A 247 -23.88 -21.32 6.01
C LYS A 247 -24.51 -22.60 6.51
N GLN A 248 -23.92 -23.23 7.55
CA GLN A 248 -24.44 -24.47 8.13
C GLN A 248 -25.87 -24.31 8.63
N LEU A 249 -26.24 -23.10 9.07
CA LEU A 249 -27.60 -22.77 9.51
C LEU A 249 -28.52 -22.32 8.37
N GLY A 250 -28.04 -22.27 7.14
CA GLY A 250 -28.82 -21.80 5.98
C GLY A 250 -29.19 -20.32 6.02
N THR A 251 -28.42 -19.48 6.75
CA THR A 251 -28.74 -18.08 7.04
C THR A 251 -27.73 -17.09 6.46
N LEU A 252 -27.00 -17.47 5.41
CA LEU A 252 -26.11 -16.55 4.71
C LEU A 252 -26.88 -15.34 4.22
N THR A 253 -26.33 -14.17 4.53
CA THR A 253 -26.83 -12.85 4.15
C THR A 253 -25.78 -12.18 3.25
N PRO A 254 -26.14 -11.30 2.31
CA PRO A 254 -25.18 -10.52 1.55
C PRO A 254 -24.13 -9.86 2.46
N VAL A 255 -22.87 -9.90 2.04
CA VAL A 255 -21.71 -9.43 2.82
C VAL A 255 -20.95 -8.41 2.00
N PHE A 256 -20.68 -7.25 2.59
CA PHE A 256 -19.82 -6.21 2.06
C PHE A 256 -18.58 -6.12 2.94
N GLY A 257 -17.42 -6.49 2.39
CA GLY A 257 -16.14 -6.39 3.07
C GLY A 257 -15.44 -5.06 2.77
N THR A 258 -14.58 -4.65 3.68
CA THR A 258 -13.61 -3.57 3.42
C THR A 258 -12.55 -4.03 2.42
N ASN A 259 -11.72 -3.13 1.93
CA ASN A 259 -10.62 -3.44 1.00
C ASN A 259 -9.64 -4.49 1.57
N ALA A 260 -9.48 -4.57 2.88
CA ALA A 260 -8.64 -5.58 3.54
C ALA A 260 -9.12 -7.02 3.27
N THR A 261 -10.41 -7.21 3.00
CA THR A 261 -11.00 -8.53 2.70
C THR A 261 -10.84 -8.96 1.23
N LEU A 262 -10.25 -8.12 0.37
CA LEU A 262 -9.99 -8.44 -1.04
C LEU A 262 -8.77 -9.35 -1.25
N GLN A 263 -8.00 -9.58 -0.20
CA GLN A 263 -6.78 -10.36 -0.28
C GLN A 263 -7.02 -11.82 -0.64
N THR A 264 -6.15 -12.38 -1.47
CA THR A 264 -6.25 -13.79 -1.94
C THR A 264 -6.39 -14.81 -0.80
N PRO A 265 -5.62 -14.73 0.31
CA PRO A 265 -5.80 -15.66 1.43
C PRO A 265 -7.21 -15.60 2.04
N TYR A 266 -7.76 -14.39 2.19
CA TYR A 266 -9.10 -14.17 2.71
C TYR A 266 -10.16 -14.79 1.80
N LEU A 267 -10.14 -14.45 0.51
CA LEU A 267 -11.09 -14.95 -0.49
C LEU A 267 -11.02 -16.47 -0.62
N LYS A 268 -9.81 -17.05 -0.53
CA LYS A 268 -9.62 -18.51 -0.56
C LYS A 268 -10.20 -19.19 0.68
N ALA A 269 -9.94 -18.67 1.87
CA ALA A 269 -10.45 -19.21 3.12
C ALA A 269 -11.97 -19.11 3.19
N LEU A 270 -12.52 -17.94 2.88
CA LEU A 270 -13.96 -17.71 2.84
C LEU A 270 -14.64 -18.59 1.78
N GLY A 271 -14.08 -18.68 0.57
CA GLY A 271 -14.60 -19.51 -0.51
C GLY A 271 -14.61 -21.01 -0.16
N ALA A 272 -13.61 -21.49 0.57
CA ALA A 272 -13.59 -22.87 1.09
C ALA A 272 -14.71 -23.11 2.13
N ALA A 273 -14.97 -22.14 3.00
CA ALA A 273 -15.98 -22.23 4.05
C ALA A 273 -17.41 -22.15 3.50
N ILE A 274 -17.71 -21.12 2.69
CA ILE A 274 -19.08 -20.88 2.21
C ILE A 274 -19.38 -21.49 0.84
N GLY A 275 -18.36 -21.87 0.10
CA GLY A 275 -18.44 -22.40 -1.27
C GLY A 275 -18.35 -21.29 -2.34
N ALA A 276 -17.72 -21.61 -3.47
CA ALA A 276 -17.47 -20.65 -4.55
C ALA A 276 -18.74 -19.96 -5.09
N SER A 277 -19.87 -20.67 -5.17
CA SER A 277 -21.14 -20.10 -5.63
C SER A 277 -21.63 -18.99 -4.70
N ASN A 278 -21.57 -19.20 -3.37
CA ASN A 278 -21.99 -18.19 -2.39
C ASN A 278 -21.00 -17.02 -2.35
N LEU A 279 -19.69 -17.30 -2.45
CA LEU A 279 -18.68 -16.26 -2.56
C LEU A 279 -18.97 -15.31 -3.74
N THR A 280 -19.22 -15.89 -4.92
CA THR A 280 -19.52 -15.10 -6.13
C THR A 280 -20.84 -14.33 -6.00
N LYS A 281 -21.85 -14.92 -5.37
CA LYS A 281 -23.20 -14.35 -5.30
C LYS A 281 -23.33 -13.30 -4.20
N ASP A 282 -22.87 -13.63 -2.99
CA ASP A 282 -23.26 -12.93 -1.76
C ASP A 282 -22.14 -12.04 -1.19
N PHE A 283 -20.91 -12.13 -1.71
CA PHE A 283 -19.78 -11.37 -1.19
C PHE A 283 -19.33 -10.28 -2.17
N GLN A 284 -19.27 -9.04 -1.69
CA GLN A 284 -18.70 -7.89 -2.38
C GLN A 284 -17.66 -7.23 -1.48
N VAL A 285 -16.71 -6.56 -2.09
CA VAL A 285 -15.63 -5.88 -1.40
C VAL A 285 -15.54 -4.45 -1.88
N GLN A 286 -15.41 -3.52 -0.95
CA GLN A 286 -15.08 -2.14 -1.26
C GLN A 286 -13.61 -2.05 -1.67
N ALA A 287 -13.31 -1.29 -2.69
CA ALA A 287 -11.96 -1.04 -3.19
C ALA A 287 -11.85 0.35 -3.80
N THR A 288 -10.64 0.83 -4.02
CA THR A 288 -10.40 1.98 -4.89
C THR A 288 -10.82 1.61 -6.32
N ALA A 289 -11.57 2.48 -6.99
CA ALA A 289 -11.99 2.21 -8.35
C ALA A 289 -10.76 2.09 -9.27
N PRO A 290 -10.72 1.06 -10.11
CA PRO A 290 -9.65 0.94 -11.09
C PRO A 290 -9.67 2.15 -12.05
N SER A 291 -8.51 2.49 -12.57
CA SER A 291 -8.42 3.53 -13.62
C SER A 291 -9.39 3.21 -14.75
N PRO A 292 -10.12 4.22 -15.30
CA PRO A 292 -11.14 3.97 -16.31
C PRO A 292 -10.58 3.13 -17.46
N ALA A 293 -11.00 1.87 -17.54
CA ALA A 293 -10.61 0.98 -18.62
C ALA A 293 -11.06 1.61 -19.96
N GLY A 294 -10.14 1.74 -20.92
CA GLY A 294 -10.49 2.12 -22.28
C GLY A 294 -9.78 3.35 -22.85
N SER A 295 -9.18 4.24 -22.04
CA SER A 295 -8.29 5.24 -22.61
C SER A 295 -6.92 4.61 -22.94
N LYS A 296 -6.34 4.97 -24.10
CA LYS A 296 -4.99 4.56 -24.47
C LYS A 296 -3.97 4.89 -23.37
N ALA A 297 -4.24 5.89 -22.62
CA ALA A 297 -3.48 6.41 -21.51
C ALA A 297 -3.49 5.48 -20.28
N ALA A 298 -4.68 5.07 -19.82
CA ALA A 298 -4.82 4.10 -18.74
C ALA A 298 -4.17 2.75 -19.10
N GLN A 299 -4.27 2.35 -20.37
CA GLN A 299 -3.60 1.14 -20.86
C GLN A 299 -2.08 1.24 -20.76
N GLN A 300 -1.47 2.41 -21.00
CA GLN A 300 -0.03 2.61 -20.87
C GLN A 300 0.44 2.52 -19.42
N ALA A 301 -0.28 3.16 -18.50
CA ALA A 301 0.04 3.10 -17.07
C ALA A 301 -0.09 1.67 -16.53
N ALA A 302 -1.21 1.00 -16.80
CA ALA A 302 -1.42 -0.38 -16.41
C ALA A 302 -0.39 -1.35 -17.02
N ALA A 303 0.02 -1.12 -18.28
CA ALA A 303 1.03 -1.94 -18.93
C ALA A 303 2.42 -1.77 -18.29
N ALA A 304 2.80 -0.56 -17.91
CA ALA A 304 4.07 -0.32 -17.20
C ALA A 304 4.08 -1.03 -15.85
N TYR A 305 3.08 -0.78 -15.02
CA TYR A 305 2.91 -1.46 -13.73
C TYR A 305 2.96 -2.99 -13.87
N ASN A 306 2.13 -3.56 -14.74
CA ASN A 306 2.09 -5.00 -14.95
C ASN A 306 3.43 -5.56 -15.48
N ASN A 307 4.19 -4.77 -16.23
CA ASN A 307 5.53 -5.15 -16.68
C ASN A 307 6.51 -5.20 -15.50
N GLY A 308 6.51 -4.19 -14.64
CA GLY A 308 7.31 -4.18 -13.40
C GLY A 308 7.01 -5.41 -12.54
N ILE A 309 5.74 -5.70 -12.26
CA ILE A 309 5.31 -6.90 -11.50
C ILE A 309 5.87 -8.20 -12.12
N ARG A 310 5.81 -8.34 -13.46
CA ARG A 310 6.35 -9.56 -14.12
C ARG A 310 7.86 -9.68 -13.96
N HIS A 311 8.60 -8.57 -14.02
CA HIS A 311 10.04 -8.58 -13.83
C HIS A 311 10.47 -8.99 -12.42
N ILE A 312 9.74 -8.55 -11.40
CA ILE A 312 10.04 -8.89 -10.01
C ILE A 312 9.36 -10.17 -9.54
N SER A 313 8.70 -10.91 -10.42
CA SER A 313 7.84 -12.06 -10.07
C SER A 313 8.55 -13.16 -9.27
N SER A 314 9.85 -13.32 -9.43
CA SER A 314 10.65 -14.28 -8.63
C SER A 314 10.79 -13.87 -7.15
N HIS A 315 10.52 -12.63 -6.81
CA HIS A 315 10.57 -12.08 -5.45
C HIS A 315 9.19 -12.05 -4.79
N LEU A 316 8.14 -12.41 -5.52
CA LEU A 316 6.76 -12.35 -5.05
C LEU A 316 6.18 -13.74 -4.82
N PRO A 317 5.27 -13.91 -3.83
CA PRO A 317 4.51 -15.14 -3.68
C PRO A 317 3.69 -15.46 -4.94
N ALA A 318 3.64 -16.73 -5.33
CA ALA A 318 2.80 -17.21 -6.44
C ALA A 318 1.32 -17.29 -6.03
N PRO A 319 0.39 -17.14 -6.97
CA PRO A 319 0.57 -16.87 -8.40
C PRO A 319 0.76 -15.37 -8.71
N VAL A 320 1.56 -15.05 -9.73
CA VAL A 320 1.82 -13.67 -10.17
C VAL A 320 0.54 -12.90 -10.53
N SER A 321 -0.49 -13.61 -11.00
CA SER A 321 -1.78 -13.02 -11.39
C SER A 321 -2.49 -12.26 -10.27
N GLN A 322 -2.23 -12.56 -9.01
CA GLN A 322 -2.82 -11.85 -7.87
C GLN A 322 -2.31 -10.41 -7.70
N TRP A 323 -1.15 -10.13 -8.28
CA TRP A 323 -0.50 -8.81 -8.20
C TRP A 323 -0.86 -7.91 -9.39
N LEU A 324 -1.33 -8.50 -10.50
CA LEU A 324 -1.71 -7.76 -11.70
C LEU A 324 -3.08 -7.10 -11.51
N ASN A 325 -3.20 -5.83 -11.91
CA ASN A 325 -4.44 -5.04 -11.78
C ASN A 325 -5.00 -5.02 -10.34
N ASN A 326 -4.12 -5.02 -9.34
CA ASN A 326 -4.51 -4.94 -7.95
C ASN A 326 -4.49 -3.48 -7.51
N SER A 327 -5.65 -2.92 -7.16
CA SER A 327 -5.82 -1.49 -6.88
C SER A 327 -4.98 -0.99 -5.70
N PHE A 328 -4.77 -1.82 -4.67
CA PHE A 328 -3.91 -1.47 -3.55
C PHE A 328 -2.43 -1.41 -3.97
N VAL A 329 -1.96 -2.40 -4.73
CA VAL A 329 -0.57 -2.41 -5.24
C VAL A 329 -0.36 -1.26 -6.22
N GLU A 330 -1.32 -0.99 -7.11
CA GLU A 330 -1.27 0.12 -8.07
C GLU A 330 -1.16 1.49 -7.36
N ALA A 331 -1.94 1.73 -6.32
CA ALA A 331 -1.91 2.98 -5.57
C ALA A 331 -0.55 3.21 -4.88
N ASN A 332 -0.01 2.17 -4.24
CA ASN A 332 1.30 2.24 -3.58
C ASN A 332 2.47 2.28 -4.59
N TYR A 333 2.36 1.62 -5.73
CA TYR A 333 3.30 1.78 -6.85
C TYR A 333 3.34 3.23 -7.34
N ASP A 334 2.18 3.83 -7.59
CA ASP A 334 2.08 5.23 -8.04
C ASP A 334 2.62 6.21 -7.00
N ALA A 335 2.49 5.91 -5.71
CA ALA A 335 3.08 6.69 -4.63
C ALA A 335 4.60 6.80 -4.77
N VAL A 336 5.27 5.67 -4.98
CA VAL A 336 6.73 5.61 -5.15
C VAL A 336 7.17 6.34 -6.43
N ILE A 337 6.44 6.14 -7.54
CA ILE A 337 6.69 6.85 -8.81
C ILE A 337 6.54 8.36 -8.66
N ILE A 338 5.51 8.83 -7.96
CA ILE A 338 5.29 10.27 -7.71
C ILE A 338 6.41 10.85 -6.85
N ALA A 339 6.87 10.14 -5.82
CA ALA A 339 7.98 10.59 -5.00
C ALA A 339 9.28 10.74 -5.82
N ALA A 340 9.58 9.76 -6.67
CA ALA A 340 10.72 9.81 -7.57
C ALA A 340 10.63 10.98 -8.57
N LEU A 341 9.48 11.16 -9.24
CA LEU A 341 9.26 12.29 -10.15
C LEU A 341 9.27 13.65 -9.43
N ALA A 342 8.86 13.70 -8.17
CA ALA A 342 8.93 14.90 -7.36
C ALA A 342 10.39 15.30 -7.08
N MET A 343 11.28 14.35 -6.80
CA MET A 343 12.72 14.57 -6.66
C MET A 343 13.35 15.04 -7.98
N ASP A 344 13.01 14.41 -9.10
CA ASP A 344 13.48 14.85 -10.43
C ASP A 344 13.01 16.28 -10.78
N ALA A 345 11.74 16.61 -10.49
CA ALA A 345 11.19 17.93 -10.70
C ALA A 345 11.82 18.99 -9.79
N ALA A 346 12.09 18.63 -8.55
CA ALA A 346 12.79 19.46 -7.56
C ALA A 346 14.27 19.61 -7.88
N LYS A 347 14.84 18.75 -8.71
CA LYS A 347 16.30 18.58 -8.95
C LYS A 347 17.06 18.37 -7.64
N SER A 348 16.47 17.64 -6.72
CA SER A 348 17.00 17.39 -5.37
C SER A 348 16.40 16.11 -4.78
N THR A 349 17.23 15.30 -4.17
CA THR A 349 16.81 14.15 -3.36
C THR A 349 16.56 14.53 -1.90
N ASP A 350 16.86 15.78 -1.50
CA ASP A 350 16.54 16.30 -0.17
C ASP A 350 15.01 16.34 0.03
N PRO A 351 14.46 15.57 0.99
CA PRO A 351 13.03 15.53 1.23
C PRO A 351 12.42 16.91 1.53
N SER A 352 13.18 17.82 2.19
CA SER A 352 12.70 19.17 2.50
C SER A 352 12.44 20.02 1.26
N VAL A 353 13.08 19.69 0.14
CA VAL A 353 12.91 20.37 -1.16
C VAL A 353 11.92 19.59 -2.05
N ALA A 354 12.07 18.28 -2.12
CA ALA A 354 11.27 17.42 -3.00
C ALA A 354 9.80 17.31 -2.54
N ASN A 355 9.54 17.32 -1.24
CA ASN A 355 8.21 17.18 -0.66
C ASN A 355 7.18 18.16 -1.25
N ALA A 356 7.57 19.41 -1.48
CA ALA A 356 6.70 20.42 -2.07
C ALA A 356 6.25 20.13 -3.51
N TRP A 357 6.81 19.11 -4.14
CA TRP A 357 6.48 18.69 -5.50
C TRP A 357 5.50 17.51 -5.58
N ILE A 358 5.30 16.74 -4.49
CA ILE A 358 4.40 15.57 -4.48
C ILE A 358 3.01 15.95 -5.04
N GLY A 359 2.34 16.90 -4.40
CA GLY A 359 1.03 17.36 -4.86
C GLY A 359 1.05 18.04 -6.23
N LYS A 360 2.18 18.70 -6.60
CA LYS A 360 2.33 19.33 -7.90
C LYS A 360 2.44 18.31 -9.04
N ILE A 361 3.11 17.19 -8.81
CA ILE A 361 3.27 16.11 -9.82
C ILE A 361 1.92 15.45 -10.12
N SER A 362 1.08 15.23 -9.12
CA SER A 362 -0.22 14.56 -9.29
C SER A 362 -1.34 15.49 -9.77
N ALA A 363 -1.28 16.78 -9.38
CA ALA A 363 -2.37 17.72 -9.65
C ALA A 363 -2.52 18.04 -11.15
N ALA A 364 -3.77 18.01 -11.63
CA ALA A 364 -4.12 18.54 -12.94
C ALA A 364 -3.86 20.05 -13.04
N GLY A 365 -3.54 20.54 -14.22
CA GLY A 365 -3.32 21.98 -14.45
C GLY A 365 -3.18 22.36 -15.91
N ALA A 366 -3.55 23.59 -16.23
CA ALA A 366 -3.37 24.12 -17.57
C ALA A 366 -1.88 24.16 -17.94
N GLY A 367 -1.55 23.76 -19.15
CA GLY A 367 -0.18 23.75 -19.66
C GLY A 367 0.69 22.56 -19.19
N LYS A 368 0.19 21.69 -18.32
CA LYS A 368 0.90 20.47 -17.93
C LYS A 368 0.82 19.40 -19.01
N THR A 369 1.93 18.68 -19.17
CA THR A 369 2.00 17.45 -19.97
C THR A 369 1.53 16.28 -19.12
N VAL A 370 0.47 15.59 -19.54
CA VAL A 370 0.02 14.36 -18.87
C VAL A 370 0.97 13.23 -19.23
N VAL A 371 1.47 12.52 -18.20
CA VAL A 371 2.40 11.40 -18.33
C VAL A 371 1.87 10.20 -17.52
N TYR A 372 2.17 8.99 -18.00
CA TYR A 372 1.55 7.76 -17.50
C TYR A 372 2.56 6.77 -16.95
N THR A 373 3.84 7.03 -17.13
CA THR A 373 4.94 6.16 -16.66
C THR A 373 6.08 7.02 -16.16
N TYR A 374 6.93 6.46 -15.31
CA TYR A 374 8.14 7.16 -14.84
C TYR A 374 9.05 7.65 -16.00
N PRO A 375 9.40 6.81 -17.00
CA PRO A 375 10.23 7.28 -18.12
C PRO A 375 9.62 8.45 -18.90
N GLN A 376 8.30 8.47 -19.09
CA GLN A 376 7.62 9.61 -19.76
C GLN A 376 7.72 10.88 -18.92
N GLY A 377 7.51 10.76 -17.59
CA GLY A 377 7.65 11.87 -16.64
C GLY A 377 9.06 12.44 -16.65
N LEU A 378 10.06 11.57 -16.50
CA LEU A 378 11.47 11.95 -16.52
C LEU A 378 11.87 12.66 -17.82
N ALA A 379 11.45 12.13 -18.98
CA ALA A 379 11.72 12.75 -20.27
C ALA A 379 11.07 14.14 -20.41
N ALA A 380 9.82 14.30 -19.95
CA ALA A 380 9.12 15.58 -19.97
C ALA A 380 9.77 16.61 -19.03
N LEU A 381 10.19 16.20 -17.82
CA LEU A 381 10.90 17.07 -16.87
C LEU A 381 12.28 17.49 -17.43
N LYS A 382 13.04 16.58 -18.03
CA LYS A 382 14.31 16.90 -18.72
C LYS A 382 14.12 17.89 -19.88
N ALA A 383 12.94 17.87 -20.53
CA ALA A 383 12.57 18.84 -21.55
C ALA A 383 12.01 20.18 -20.98
N GLY A 384 12.10 20.39 -19.66
CA GLY A 384 11.63 21.61 -19.00
C GLY A 384 10.11 21.75 -18.88
N LYS A 385 9.35 20.68 -19.11
CA LYS A 385 7.88 20.70 -19.04
C LYS A 385 7.39 20.49 -17.60
N GLN A 386 6.27 21.15 -17.28
CA GLN A 386 5.49 20.78 -16.10
C GLN A 386 4.66 19.54 -16.44
N ILE A 387 4.54 18.61 -15.52
CA ILE A 387 3.84 17.35 -15.74
C ILE A 387 2.65 17.18 -14.80
N GLN A 388 1.69 16.36 -15.25
CA GLN A 388 0.72 15.69 -14.41
C GLN A 388 0.92 14.18 -14.59
N TYR A 389 1.27 13.50 -13.52
CA TYR A 389 1.33 12.04 -13.51
C TYR A 389 -0.08 11.46 -13.27
N VAL A 390 -0.47 10.52 -14.13
CA VAL A 390 -1.70 9.73 -14.03
C VAL A 390 -1.29 8.27 -14.18
N GLY A 391 -1.12 7.59 -13.06
CA GLY A 391 -0.56 6.25 -13.01
C GLY A 391 -1.57 5.12 -13.18
N ALA A 392 -1.19 3.93 -12.72
CA ALA A 392 -2.00 2.72 -12.82
C ALA A 392 -3.29 2.82 -12.00
N SER A 393 -3.23 3.43 -10.80
CA SER A 393 -4.40 3.71 -9.97
C SER A 393 -5.27 4.88 -10.47
N GLY A 394 -4.85 5.56 -11.56
CA GLY A 394 -5.55 6.69 -12.13
C GLY A 394 -5.07 8.06 -11.62
N PRO A 395 -5.88 9.12 -11.83
CA PRO A 395 -5.51 10.45 -11.38
C PRO A 395 -5.61 10.58 -9.86
N ILE A 396 -4.50 10.93 -9.22
CA ILE A 396 -4.44 11.15 -7.78
C ILE A 396 -4.60 12.64 -7.49
N LYS A 397 -5.55 12.97 -6.62
CA LYS A 397 -5.79 14.33 -6.16
C LYS A 397 -5.76 14.34 -4.63
N PHE A 398 -4.85 15.12 -4.08
CA PHE A 398 -4.76 15.34 -2.64
C PHE A 398 -5.65 16.49 -2.19
N ASP A 399 -6.22 16.36 -1.01
CA ASP A 399 -6.84 17.46 -0.27
C ASP A 399 -5.79 18.31 0.48
N GLN A 400 -6.27 19.25 1.29
CA GLN A 400 -5.40 20.15 2.06
C GLN A 400 -4.63 19.45 3.21
N TRP A 401 -5.00 18.21 3.56
CA TRP A 401 -4.34 17.38 4.56
C TRP A 401 -3.53 16.23 3.93
N HIS A 402 -3.28 16.33 2.63
CA HIS A 402 -2.52 15.34 1.85
C HIS A 402 -3.17 13.95 1.75
N ASN A 403 -4.48 13.85 1.94
CA ASN A 403 -5.21 12.61 1.68
C ASN A 403 -5.64 12.53 0.22
N SER A 404 -5.48 11.36 -0.40
CA SER A 404 -6.01 11.13 -1.73
C SER A 404 -7.48 10.70 -1.64
N PHE A 405 -8.31 11.36 -2.45
CA PHE A 405 -9.69 10.96 -2.68
C PHE A 405 -9.84 10.57 -4.14
N GLY A 406 -10.06 9.28 -4.36
CA GLY A 406 -10.39 8.71 -5.66
C GLY A 406 -11.82 8.20 -5.70
N ASP A 407 -12.30 7.88 -6.91
CA ASP A 407 -13.52 7.10 -7.09
C ASP A 407 -13.34 5.75 -6.38
N GLN A 408 -14.43 5.20 -5.83
CA GLN A 408 -14.45 3.91 -5.17
C GLN A 408 -15.23 2.89 -6.00
N ALA A 409 -15.01 1.62 -5.73
CA ALA A 409 -15.72 0.53 -6.38
C ALA A 409 -16.28 -0.45 -5.36
N MET A 410 -17.34 -1.15 -5.73
CA MET A 410 -17.67 -2.46 -5.18
C MET A 410 -17.22 -3.52 -6.18
N GLU A 411 -16.50 -4.49 -5.70
CA GLU A 411 -15.89 -5.57 -6.47
C GLU A 411 -16.43 -6.94 -6.06
N LYS A 412 -16.37 -7.90 -6.96
CA LYS A 412 -16.75 -9.31 -6.71
C LYS A 412 -15.72 -10.26 -7.30
N VAL A 413 -15.64 -11.44 -6.71
CA VAL A 413 -14.99 -12.58 -7.36
C VAL A 413 -16.00 -13.19 -8.34
N ASN A 414 -15.65 -13.25 -9.62
CA ASN A 414 -16.48 -13.90 -10.64
C ASN A 414 -16.30 -15.44 -10.65
N THR A 415 -17.04 -16.13 -11.49
CA THR A 415 -17.00 -17.60 -11.59
C THR A 415 -15.64 -18.17 -12.06
N SER A 416 -14.78 -17.34 -12.66
CA SER A 416 -13.41 -17.74 -13.04
C SER A 416 -12.39 -17.44 -11.92
N GLY A 417 -12.83 -16.95 -10.75
CA GLY A 417 -11.94 -16.59 -9.64
C GLY A 417 -11.25 -15.22 -9.79
N THR A 418 -11.65 -14.44 -10.79
CA THR A 418 -11.09 -13.09 -11.03
C THR A 418 -11.91 -12.06 -10.29
N VAL A 419 -11.24 -11.08 -9.68
CA VAL A 419 -11.88 -9.90 -9.09
C VAL A 419 -12.32 -8.95 -10.22
N VAL A 420 -13.56 -8.48 -10.16
CA VAL A 420 -14.13 -7.55 -11.14
C VAL A 420 -14.95 -6.47 -10.45
N SER A 421 -14.79 -5.23 -10.88
CA SER A 421 -15.62 -4.12 -10.39
C SER A 421 -17.03 -4.28 -10.91
N VAL A 422 -18.01 -4.26 -10.02
CA VAL A 422 -19.43 -4.35 -10.37
C VAL A 422 -20.13 -3.00 -10.34
N LYS A 423 -19.56 -2.02 -9.60
CA LYS A 423 -20.10 -0.67 -9.49
C LYS A 423 -19.03 0.33 -9.10
N ILE A 424 -19.06 1.50 -9.70
CA ILE A 424 -18.13 2.61 -9.39
C ILE A 424 -18.92 3.77 -8.79
N PHE A 425 -18.41 4.30 -7.70
CA PHE A 425 -18.92 5.46 -6.97
C PHE A 425 -17.98 6.64 -7.16
N LYS A 426 -18.50 7.78 -7.54
CA LYS A 426 -17.71 8.99 -7.67
C LYS A 426 -17.35 9.55 -6.30
N ALA A 427 -16.10 9.95 -6.11
CA ALA A 427 -15.62 10.55 -4.86
C ALA A 427 -16.56 11.66 -4.33
N LYS A 428 -17.04 12.54 -5.20
CA LYS A 428 -17.99 13.62 -4.87
C LYS A 428 -19.33 13.14 -4.30
N ASP A 429 -19.75 11.92 -4.62
CA ASP A 429 -21.03 11.38 -4.15
C ASP A 429 -20.85 10.69 -2.79
N ILE A 430 -19.70 10.09 -2.56
CA ILE A 430 -19.29 9.53 -1.25
C ILE A 430 -19.13 10.67 -0.24
N GLN A 431 -18.40 11.72 -0.60
CA GLN A 431 -18.16 12.90 0.25
C GLN A 431 -19.45 13.65 0.68
N LYS A 432 -20.60 13.41 0.04
CA LYS A 432 -21.88 13.95 0.50
C LYS A 432 -22.47 13.21 1.68
N LEU A 433 -21.97 12.02 1.98
CA LEU A 433 -22.40 11.23 3.14
C LEU A 433 -21.61 11.61 4.40
N GLY A 434 -20.33 11.98 4.27
CA GLY A 434 -19.39 12.27 5.37
C GLY A 434 -19.42 13.69 5.94
#